data_8fe2aa7abb377604fae0885a59404350
#
_entry.id   8fe2aa7abb377604fae0885a59404350
#
_cell.length_a   1.000
_cell.length_b   1.000
_cell.length_c   1.000
_cell.angle_alpha   90.00
_cell.angle_beta   90.00
_cell.angle_gamma   90.00
#
_symmetry.space_group_name_H-M   'P 1'
#
loop_
_entity.id
_entity.type
_entity.pdbx_description
1 polymer ?
#
loop_
_entity_poly.entity_id
_entity_poly.type
_entity_poly.pdbx_seq_one_letter_code
_entity_poly.pdbx_strand_id
1 'polypeptide(L)'
;HIGKKLYICAFKSLVMTALKNRKSTREFSTKELSLKDLSDLCWAANGINRPESGKRTAPSAMNKQDIKVYVCTADGSYLYNPQKNTLEPVSSGDVRPLKAPVCLILVSDTSSDWGAMDAGIVSQNISLFCAGTGMATVPRGSMDKAALKKALKLTGDQTPFLNHPVGYFK
;
A
#
# COMPACT_ATOMS: atom_id res chain seq x y z
N HIS A 1 -27.48 20.60 -25.96
CA HIS A 1 -26.91 19.27 -25.72
C HIS A 1 -27.52 18.69 -24.44
N ILE A 2 -28.39 17.69 -24.60
CA ILE A 2 -28.92 16.92 -23.46
C ILE A 2 -27.79 15.98 -23.01
N GLY A 3 -27.23 16.23 -21.82
CA GLY A 3 -26.24 15.35 -21.23
C GLY A 3 -26.79 13.94 -21.04
N LYS A 4 -26.04 12.92 -21.45
CA LYS A 4 -26.44 11.52 -21.24
C LYS A 4 -26.33 11.20 -19.74
N LYS A 5 -27.42 10.78 -19.13
CA LYS A 5 -27.41 10.30 -17.74
C LYS A 5 -26.75 8.92 -17.69
N LEU A 6 -25.69 8.78 -16.90
CA LEU A 6 -25.05 7.51 -16.64
C LEU A 6 -25.68 6.85 -15.41
N TYR A 7 -25.80 5.53 -15.43
CA TYR A 7 -26.38 4.76 -14.34
C TYR A 7 -25.31 3.80 -13.79
N ILE A 8 -25.20 3.75 -12.49
CA ILE A 8 -24.45 2.69 -11.81
C ILE A 8 -25.42 1.54 -11.62
N CYS A 9 -25.24 0.45 -12.37
CA CYS A 9 -26.02 -0.76 -12.18
C CYS A 9 -25.69 -1.36 -10.80
N ALA A 10 -26.67 -2.04 -10.18
CA ALA A 10 -26.46 -2.80 -8.97
C ALA A 10 -25.57 -4.02 -9.29
N PHE A 11 -24.25 -3.84 -9.17
CA PHE A 11 -23.31 -4.92 -9.46
C PHE A 11 -23.17 -5.87 -8.27
N LYS A 12 -23.21 -7.18 -8.54
CA LYS A 12 -22.83 -8.23 -7.60
C LYS A 12 -21.30 -8.45 -7.52
N SER A 13 -20.50 -7.56 -8.10
CA SER A 13 -19.04 -7.67 -8.11
C SER A 13 -18.43 -7.23 -6.78
N LEU A 14 -17.52 -8.04 -6.22
CA LEU A 14 -16.73 -7.69 -5.02
C LEU A 14 -15.95 -6.39 -5.20
N VAL A 15 -15.44 -6.13 -6.43
CA VAL A 15 -14.73 -4.89 -6.74
C VAL A 15 -15.65 -3.67 -6.62
N MET A 16 -16.88 -3.76 -7.11
CA MET A 16 -17.85 -2.66 -6.98
C MET A 16 -18.24 -2.41 -5.53
N THR A 17 -18.32 -3.45 -4.72
CA THR A 17 -18.56 -3.34 -3.28
C THR A 17 -17.38 -2.63 -2.59
N ALA A 18 -16.14 -3.02 -2.91
CA ALA A 18 -14.95 -2.36 -2.39
C ALA A 18 -14.89 -0.87 -2.79
N LEU A 19 -15.16 -0.54 -4.06
CA LEU A 19 -15.23 0.85 -4.54
C LEU A 19 -16.30 1.66 -3.79
N LYS A 20 -17.48 1.09 -3.57
CA LYS A 20 -18.58 1.73 -2.83
C LYS A 20 -18.21 1.99 -1.38
N ASN A 21 -17.50 1.06 -0.74
CA ASN A 21 -17.18 1.10 0.69
C ASN A 21 -15.87 1.86 0.98
N ARG A 22 -15.01 2.08 -0.03
CA ARG A 22 -13.73 2.75 0.15
C ARG A 22 -13.91 4.15 0.76
N LYS A 23 -13.30 4.36 1.89
CA LYS A 23 -13.24 5.68 2.56
C LYS A 23 -11.90 5.84 3.27
N SER A 24 -11.47 7.09 3.46
CA SER A 24 -10.30 7.41 4.28
C SER A 24 -10.67 7.36 5.76
N THR A 25 -9.97 6.53 6.52
CA THR A 25 -10.16 6.35 7.97
C THR A 25 -8.84 6.55 8.67
N ARG A 26 -8.84 7.37 9.73
CA ARG A 26 -7.64 7.77 10.49
C ARG A 26 -7.63 7.24 11.92
N GLU A 27 -8.67 6.52 12.30
CA GLU A 27 -8.81 5.88 13.59
C GLU A 27 -8.77 4.36 13.42
N PHE A 28 -7.97 3.72 14.25
CA PHE A 28 -7.68 2.28 14.15
C PHE A 28 -7.85 1.63 15.51
N SER A 29 -8.35 0.40 15.51
CA SER A 29 -8.25 -0.48 16.67
C SER A 29 -6.77 -0.73 17.00
N THR A 30 -6.48 -0.99 18.27
CA THR A 30 -5.14 -1.40 18.73
C THR A 30 -4.81 -2.86 18.40
N LYS A 31 -5.80 -3.62 17.92
CA LYS A 31 -5.62 -5.02 17.54
C LYS A 31 -4.63 -5.13 16.39
N GLU A 32 -3.59 -5.94 16.55
CA GLU A 32 -2.62 -6.24 15.50
C GLU A 32 -3.29 -6.97 14.34
N LEU A 33 -2.78 -6.74 13.11
CA LEU A 33 -3.20 -7.52 11.96
C LEU A 33 -2.77 -8.97 12.13
N SER A 34 -3.67 -9.90 11.76
CA SER A 34 -3.28 -11.29 11.63
C SER A 34 -2.18 -11.44 10.56
N LEU A 35 -1.33 -12.46 10.69
CA LEU A 35 -0.31 -12.73 9.68
C LEU A 35 -0.94 -12.96 8.29
N LYS A 36 -2.12 -13.59 8.27
CA LYS A 36 -2.89 -13.79 7.03
C LYS A 36 -3.31 -12.47 6.40
N ASP A 37 -3.93 -11.57 7.19
CA ASP A 37 -4.38 -10.27 6.67
C ASP A 37 -3.20 -9.41 6.21
N LEU A 38 -2.08 -9.45 6.91
CA LEU A 38 -0.86 -8.75 6.52
C LEU A 38 -0.27 -9.31 5.23
N SER A 39 -0.24 -10.64 5.09
CA SER A 39 0.22 -11.31 3.86
C SER A 39 -0.65 -10.95 2.66
N ASP A 40 -1.96 -11.05 2.82
CA ASP A 40 -2.93 -10.73 1.77
C ASP A 40 -2.85 -9.25 1.38
N LEU A 41 -2.67 -8.35 2.37
CA LEU A 41 -2.49 -6.91 2.15
C LEU A 41 -1.24 -6.61 1.33
N CYS A 42 -0.10 -7.20 1.66
CA CYS A 42 1.15 -7.00 0.93
C CYS A 42 1.05 -7.54 -0.50
N TRP A 43 0.46 -8.71 -0.65
CA TRP A 43 0.23 -9.30 -1.97
C TRP A 43 -0.72 -8.46 -2.81
N ALA A 44 -1.83 -8.00 -2.24
CA ALA A 44 -2.77 -7.14 -2.94
C ALA A 44 -2.11 -5.83 -3.37
N ALA A 45 -1.27 -5.23 -2.53
CA ALA A 45 -0.57 -4.00 -2.82
C ALA A 45 0.30 -4.11 -4.08
N ASN A 46 1.23 -5.07 -4.12
CA ASN A 46 2.21 -5.19 -5.21
C ASN A 46 2.82 -6.60 -5.33
N GLY A 47 2.03 -7.66 -5.04
CA GLY A 47 2.46 -9.04 -5.17
C GLY A 47 2.54 -9.52 -6.61
N ILE A 48 3.15 -10.68 -6.82
CA ILE A 48 3.22 -11.34 -8.14
C ILE A 48 1.92 -12.11 -8.34
N ASN A 49 1.15 -11.75 -9.35
CA ASN A 49 -0.08 -12.43 -9.76
C ASN A 49 0.06 -13.24 -11.06
N ARG A 50 1.21 -13.15 -11.71
CA ARG A 50 1.58 -13.90 -12.93
C ARG A 50 2.98 -14.46 -12.77
N PRO A 51 3.14 -15.59 -12.06
CA PRO A 51 4.45 -16.14 -11.71
C PRO A 51 5.34 -16.43 -12.92
N GLU A 52 4.75 -16.85 -14.03
CA GLU A 52 5.45 -17.16 -15.29
C GLU A 52 6.16 -15.95 -15.91
N SER A 53 5.69 -14.75 -15.63
CA SER A 53 6.25 -13.49 -16.16
C SER A 53 6.75 -12.52 -15.08
N GLY A 54 6.58 -12.86 -13.81
CA GLY A 54 6.94 -12.02 -12.66
C GLY A 54 6.13 -10.72 -12.57
N LYS A 55 5.03 -10.62 -13.31
CA LYS A 55 4.19 -9.42 -13.31
C LYS A 55 3.35 -9.32 -12.05
N ARG A 56 3.00 -8.08 -11.69
CA ARG A 56 2.43 -7.71 -10.40
C ARG A 56 0.92 -7.48 -10.45
N THR A 57 0.32 -7.40 -9.26
CA THR A 57 -1.05 -6.90 -9.06
C THR A 57 -1.19 -5.46 -9.52
N ALA A 58 -0.16 -4.63 -9.34
CA ALA A 58 -0.09 -3.26 -9.82
C ALA A 58 0.72 -3.18 -11.13
N PRO A 59 0.22 -2.53 -12.19
CA PRO A 59 1.03 -2.16 -13.34
C PRO A 59 2.01 -1.04 -12.95
N SER A 60 3.06 -0.87 -13.74
CA SER A 60 4.00 0.24 -13.59
C SER A 60 4.45 0.77 -14.96
N ALA A 61 4.92 2.00 -15.01
CA ALA A 61 5.43 2.61 -16.23
C ALA A 61 6.53 1.73 -16.85
N MET A 62 6.35 1.34 -18.11
CA MET A 62 7.26 0.46 -18.85
C MET A 62 7.57 -0.87 -18.13
N ASN A 63 6.66 -1.32 -17.27
CA ASN A 63 6.84 -2.50 -16.42
C ASN A 63 8.13 -2.46 -15.55
N LYS A 64 8.53 -1.28 -15.11
CA LYS A 64 9.76 -1.11 -14.29
C LYS A 64 9.65 -1.72 -12.91
N GLN A 65 8.41 -1.88 -12.40
CA GLN A 65 8.14 -2.46 -11.08
C GLN A 65 8.94 -1.78 -9.96
N ASP A 66 9.09 -0.47 -10.08
CA ASP A 66 9.94 0.38 -9.27
C ASP A 66 9.43 0.60 -7.83
N ILE A 67 8.17 0.26 -7.55
CA ILE A 67 7.60 0.46 -6.22
C ILE A 67 7.96 -0.69 -5.28
N LYS A 68 8.65 -0.33 -4.20
CA LYS A 68 8.91 -1.17 -3.03
C LYS A 68 7.90 -0.87 -1.93
N VAL A 69 7.38 -1.92 -1.31
CA VAL A 69 6.45 -1.80 -0.18
C VAL A 69 7.22 -2.13 1.10
N TYR A 70 7.41 -1.13 1.95
CA TYR A 70 7.94 -1.32 3.29
C TYR A 70 6.80 -1.43 4.28
N VAL A 71 6.88 -2.38 5.19
CA VAL A 71 5.92 -2.62 6.28
C VAL A 71 6.56 -2.15 7.57
N CYS A 72 5.99 -1.12 8.18
CA CYS A 72 6.46 -0.58 9.46
C CYS A 72 5.48 -0.94 10.58
N THR A 73 6.01 -1.51 11.65
CA THR A 73 5.29 -1.89 12.87
C THR A 73 5.85 -1.12 14.06
N ALA A 74 5.35 -1.39 15.28
CA ALA A 74 5.91 -0.82 16.51
C ALA A 74 7.36 -1.30 16.76
N ASP A 75 7.70 -2.50 16.31
CA ASP A 75 8.98 -3.14 16.62
C ASP A 75 10.05 -2.89 15.56
N GLY A 76 9.65 -2.61 14.32
CA GLY A 76 10.59 -2.42 13.23
C GLY A 76 10.00 -2.21 11.86
N SER A 77 10.87 -2.13 10.89
CA SER A 77 10.51 -2.01 9.48
C SER A 77 11.04 -3.20 8.68
N TYR A 78 10.27 -3.56 7.67
CA TYR A 78 10.51 -4.74 6.83
C TYR A 78 10.29 -4.36 5.37
N LEU A 79 11.06 -4.95 4.47
CA LEU A 79 10.81 -4.88 3.02
C LEU A 79 10.00 -6.11 2.59
N TYR A 80 8.88 -5.89 1.92
CA TYR A 80 8.12 -6.97 1.31
C TYR A 80 8.86 -7.52 0.09
N ASN A 81 9.16 -8.82 0.14
CA ASN A 81 9.73 -9.57 -0.99
C ASN A 81 8.60 -10.32 -1.71
N PRO A 82 8.19 -9.87 -2.90
CA PRO A 82 7.06 -10.47 -3.60
C PRO A 82 7.38 -11.81 -4.26
N GLN A 83 8.66 -12.13 -4.51
CA GLN A 83 9.06 -13.43 -5.07
C GLN A 83 8.88 -14.55 -4.05
N LYS A 84 9.20 -14.25 -2.80
CA LYS A 84 9.11 -15.22 -1.69
C LYS A 84 7.83 -15.07 -0.87
N ASN A 85 7.09 -13.98 -1.08
CA ASN A 85 5.96 -13.55 -0.25
C ASN A 85 6.36 -13.48 1.24
N THR A 86 7.48 -12.81 1.52
CA THR A 86 8.07 -12.68 2.87
C THR A 86 8.35 -11.23 3.23
N LEU A 87 8.51 -10.96 4.52
CA LEU A 87 9.00 -9.69 5.05
C LEU A 87 10.47 -9.84 5.44
N GLU A 88 11.33 -9.05 4.81
CA GLU A 88 12.77 -9.01 5.07
C GLU A 88 13.08 -7.87 6.05
N PRO A 89 13.72 -8.14 7.23
CA PRO A 89 13.96 -7.09 8.22
C PRO A 89 14.93 -6.02 7.68
N VAL A 90 14.62 -4.75 7.94
CA VAL A 90 15.40 -3.59 7.53
C VAL A 90 15.98 -2.85 8.74
N SER A 91 15.14 -2.45 9.68
CA SER A 91 15.56 -1.77 10.90
C SER A 91 14.64 -2.08 12.07
N SER A 92 15.14 -1.87 13.30
CA SER A 92 14.37 -1.94 14.53
C SER A 92 13.78 -0.57 14.89
N GLY A 93 12.76 -0.57 15.75
CA GLY A 93 12.12 0.62 16.29
C GLY A 93 10.96 1.14 15.45
N ASP A 94 10.15 1.97 16.07
CA ASP A 94 8.91 2.49 15.49
C ASP A 94 9.20 3.70 14.60
N VAL A 95 9.04 3.52 13.29
CA VAL A 95 9.21 4.58 12.28
C VAL A 95 7.90 4.91 11.55
N ARG A 96 6.77 4.46 12.08
CA ARG A 96 5.46 4.69 11.47
C ARG A 96 5.11 6.19 11.44
N PRO A 97 4.79 6.79 10.29
CA PRO A 97 4.36 8.19 10.20
C PRO A 97 3.03 8.49 10.92
N LEU A 98 2.23 7.47 11.15
CA LEU A 98 1.00 7.52 11.93
C LEU A 98 0.85 6.22 12.72
N LYS A 99 0.44 6.33 13.99
CA LYS A 99 0.19 5.17 14.84
C LYS A 99 -1.04 4.38 14.35
N ALA A 100 -0.79 3.22 13.80
CA ALA A 100 -1.75 2.20 13.42
C ALA A 100 -1.05 0.85 13.65
N PRO A 101 -1.74 -0.29 13.66
CA PRO A 101 -1.07 -1.60 13.81
C PRO A 101 0.09 -1.76 12.84
N VAL A 102 -0.10 -1.42 11.56
CA VAL A 102 0.98 -1.34 10.56
C VAL A 102 0.89 -0.05 9.76
N CYS A 103 2.01 0.37 9.17
CA CYS A 103 2.03 1.44 8.19
C CYS A 103 2.84 0.98 6.97
N LEU A 104 2.21 0.93 5.80
CA LEU A 104 2.89 0.63 4.55
C LEU A 104 3.50 1.92 4.01
N ILE A 105 4.79 1.89 3.66
CA ILE A 105 5.48 3.00 2.99
C ILE A 105 5.75 2.57 1.54
N LEU A 106 5.27 3.37 0.60
CA LEU A 106 5.48 3.14 -0.83
C LEU A 106 6.66 3.96 -1.30
N VAL A 107 7.73 3.26 -1.65
CA VAL A 107 9.01 3.83 -2.07
C VAL A 107 9.25 3.49 -3.53
N SER A 108 9.46 4.50 -4.38
CA SER A 108 9.93 4.27 -5.73
C SER A 108 11.45 4.30 -5.81
N ASP A 109 12.02 3.57 -6.74
CA ASP A 109 13.46 3.63 -7.08
C ASP A 109 13.83 4.93 -7.78
N THR A 110 12.87 5.80 -8.10
CA THR A 110 13.08 7.09 -8.75
C THR A 110 12.29 8.20 -8.06
N SER A 111 12.81 9.42 -8.12
CA SER A 111 12.14 10.64 -7.67
C SER A 111 11.24 11.29 -8.75
N SER A 112 11.16 10.69 -9.95
CA SER A 112 10.38 11.23 -11.07
C SER A 112 8.88 11.13 -10.87
N ASP A 113 8.11 11.86 -11.71
CA ASP A 113 6.64 11.80 -11.73
C ASP A 113 6.12 10.39 -11.99
N TRP A 114 6.82 9.57 -12.78
CA TRP A 114 6.46 8.17 -13.00
C TRP A 114 6.46 7.37 -11.70
N GLY A 115 7.45 7.56 -10.83
CA GLY A 115 7.48 6.94 -9.51
C GLY A 115 6.30 7.34 -8.63
N ALA A 116 5.89 8.61 -8.68
CA ALA A 116 4.72 9.09 -7.96
C ALA A 116 3.42 8.47 -8.50
N MET A 117 3.28 8.35 -9.85
CA MET A 117 2.12 7.72 -10.49
C MET A 117 2.03 6.24 -10.13
N ASP A 118 3.13 5.50 -10.23
CA ASP A 118 3.17 4.07 -9.91
C ASP A 118 2.90 3.82 -8.42
N ALA A 119 3.37 4.70 -7.52
CA ALA A 119 2.99 4.67 -6.11
C ALA A 119 1.49 4.89 -5.90
N GLY A 120 0.86 5.76 -6.66
CA GLY A 120 -0.59 5.99 -6.65
C GLY A 120 -1.38 4.76 -7.07
N ILE A 121 -0.90 3.99 -8.05
CA ILE A 121 -1.53 2.74 -8.49
C ILE A 121 -1.49 1.69 -7.37
N VAL A 122 -0.32 1.47 -6.76
CA VAL A 122 -0.16 0.55 -5.61
C VAL A 122 -1.03 1.01 -4.42
N SER A 123 -1.07 2.31 -4.16
CA SER A 123 -1.90 2.93 -3.12
C SER A 123 -3.39 2.60 -3.29
N GLN A 124 -3.90 2.62 -4.51
CA GLN A 124 -5.30 2.30 -4.76
C GLN A 124 -5.59 0.81 -4.56
N ASN A 125 -4.67 -0.09 -4.88
CA ASN A 125 -4.78 -1.51 -4.55
C ASN A 125 -4.97 -1.72 -3.04
N ILE A 126 -4.14 -1.04 -2.22
CA ILE A 126 -4.25 -1.09 -0.76
C ILE A 126 -5.62 -0.58 -0.30
N SER A 127 -6.06 0.56 -0.83
CA SER A 127 -7.34 1.17 -0.47
C SER A 127 -8.53 0.26 -0.77
N LEU A 128 -8.54 -0.38 -1.94
CA LEU A 128 -9.60 -1.29 -2.36
C LEU A 128 -9.57 -2.60 -1.58
N PHE A 129 -8.38 -3.16 -1.33
CA PHE A 129 -8.22 -4.35 -0.51
C PHE A 129 -8.79 -4.12 0.91
N CYS A 130 -8.38 -3.03 1.56
CA CYS A 130 -8.88 -2.70 2.89
C CYS A 130 -10.41 -2.52 2.90
N ALA A 131 -10.97 -1.82 1.91
CA ALA A 131 -12.41 -1.63 1.80
C ALA A 131 -13.18 -2.94 1.57
N GLY A 132 -12.60 -3.87 0.81
CA GLY A 132 -13.19 -5.18 0.51
C GLY A 132 -13.09 -6.19 1.66
N THR A 133 -12.13 -5.99 2.59
CA THR A 133 -11.85 -6.93 3.69
C THR A 133 -12.20 -6.38 5.07
N GLY A 134 -12.85 -5.20 5.14
CA GLY A 134 -13.27 -4.61 6.41
C GLY A 134 -12.12 -4.01 7.22
N MET A 135 -11.04 -3.59 6.57
CA MET A 135 -9.93 -2.86 7.20
C MET A 135 -10.02 -1.36 6.95
N ALA A 136 -9.44 -0.61 7.87
CA ALA A 136 -9.33 0.85 7.82
C ALA A 136 -7.99 1.26 7.25
N THR A 137 -7.97 2.27 6.37
CA THR A 137 -6.74 2.88 5.84
C THR A 137 -7.00 4.29 5.35
N VAL A 138 -5.92 5.03 5.12
CA VAL A 138 -5.92 6.31 4.42
C VAL A 138 -4.61 6.49 3.64
N PRO A 139 -4.65 6.82 2.34
CA PRO A 139 -3.46 7.23 1.60
C PRO A 139 -2.98 8.60 2.10
N ARG A 140 -1.68 8.73 2.42
CA ARG A 140 -1.10 9.97 2.94
C ARG A 140 0.23 10.26 2.28
N GLY A 141 0.41 11.53 1.87
CA GLY A 141 1.72 12.08 1.47
C GLY A 141 2.50 12.70 2.64
N SER A 142 1.82 12.98 3.77
CA SER A 142 2.44 13.61 4.94
C SER A 142 3.30 12.60 5.71
N MET A 143 4.62 12.81 5.70
CA MET A 143 5.62 12.02 6.40
C MET A 143 6.96 12.76 6.46
N ASP A 144 7.78 12.45 7.44
CA ASP A 144 9.18 12.89 7.45
C ASP A 144 10.00 11.99 6.50
N LYS A 145 10.16 12.45 5.26
CA LYS A 145 10.88 11.69 4.23
C LYS A 145 12.35 11.49 4.56
N ALA A 146 13.00 12.46 5.22
CA ALA A 146 14.42 12.36 5.59
C ALA A 146 14.63 11.30 6.68
N ALA A 147 13.79 11.32 7.71
CA ALA A 147 13.81 10.29 8.76
C ALA A 147 13.53 8.89 8.18
N LEU A 148 12.54 8.76 7.29
CA LEU A 148 12.22 7.49 6.63
C LEU A 148 13.35 7.00 5.72
N LYS A 149 13.98 7.87 4.94
CA LYS A 149 15.16 7.50 4.11
C LYS A 149 16.26 6.88 4.97
N LYS A 150 16.55 7.48 6.11
CA LYS A 150 17.55 6.95 7.06
C LYS A 150 17.11 5.62 7.66
N ALA A 151 15.89 5.55 8.21
CA ALA A 151 15.38 4.36 8.90
C ALA A 151 15.21 3.15 7.95
N LEU A 152 14.74 3.37 6.74
CA LEU A 152 14.56 2.33 5.73
C LEU A 152 15.82 2.06 4.91
N LYS A 153 16.95 2.73 5.24
CA LYS A 153 18.26 2.59 4.56
C LYS A 153 18.16 2.81 3.06
N LEU A 154 17.35 3.81 2.65
CA LEU A 154 17.16 4.14 1.25
C LEU A 154 18.39 4.81 0.68
N THR A 155 18.72 4.51 -0.57
CA THR A 155 19.91 5.03 -1.27
C THR A 155 19.54 5.70 -2.60
N GLY A 156 20.40 6.58 -3.09
CA GLY A 156 20.22 7.24 -4.39
C GLY A 156 18.88 7.98 -4.48
N ASP A 157 18.19 7.76 -5.60
CA ASP A 157 16.90 8.42 -5.91
C ASP A 157 15.69 7.76 -5.27
N GLN A 158 15.90 6.72 -4.46
CA GLN A 158 14.79 6.06 -3.75
C GLN A 158 13.99 7.07 -2.92
N THR A 159 12.71 7.18 -3.24
CA THR A 159 11.85 8.24 -2.71
C THR A 159 10.56 7.67 -2.12
N PRO A 160 10.26 7.90 -0.83
CA PRO A 160 8.97 7.57 -0.25
C PRO A 160 7.92 8.60 -0.73
N PHE A 161 6.92 8.13 -1.46
CA PHE A 161 5.86 8.98 -1.99
C PHE A 161 4.59 8.97 -1.15
N LEU A 162 4.14 7.79 -0.74
CA LEU A 162 2.90 7.63 0.02
C LEU A 162 3.10 6.70 1.21
N ASN A 163 2.28 6.90 2.22
CA ASN A 163 2.14 5.96 3.32
C ASN A 163 0.67 5.59 3.56
N HIS A 164 0.45 4.35 4.00
CA HIS A 164 -0.84 3.80 4.36
C HIS A 164 -0.77 3.23 5.77
N PRO A 165 -1.23 3.95 6.80
CA PRO A 165 -1.57 3.32 8.07
C PRO A 165 -2.75 2.38 7.83
N VAL A 166 -2.65 1.16 8.34
CA VAL A 166 -3.67 0.10 8.19
C VAL A 166 -3.94 -0.56 9.54
N GLY A 167 -5.19 -0.82 9.80
CA GLY A 167 -5.66 -1.53 10.98
C GLY A 167 -7.11 -1.95 10.82
N TYR A 168 -7.64 -2.63 11.82
CA TYR A 168 -9.09 -2.85 11.89
C TYR A 168 -9.80 -1.58 12.32
N PHE A 169 -11.08 -1.46 11.99
CA PHE A 169 -11.91 -0.37 12.49
C PHE A 169 -11.97 -0.39 14.03
N LYS A 170 -12.04 0.82 14.61
CA LYS A 170 -12.22 1.03 16.04
C LYS A 170 -13.63 0.67 16.47
#